data_951c2532944b22ded1f4088175e88e7c
#
_entry.id   951c2532944b22ded1f4088175e88e7c
#
_cell.length_a   1.000
_cell.length_b   1.000
_cell.length_c   1.000
_cell.angle_alpha   90.00
_cell.angle_beta   90.00
_cell.angle_gamma   90.00
#
_symmetry.space_group_name_H-M   'P 1'
#
loop_
_entity.id
_entity.type
_entity.pdbx_description
1 polymer ?
#
loop_
_entity_poly.entity_id
_entity_poly.type
_entity_poly.pdbx_seq_one_letter_code
_entity_poly.pdbx_strand_id
1 'polypeptide(L)'
;MDTNAKPASEKLPVKHYKIQYPVSAYTFPQEAYIHQVRFDAEYIHIELTDGRILTVPLWWIPTLHNAPAEERLKYEISRDRTMLIWDPDKCEINDELRISDYLGPASNQPEG
;
A
#
# COMPACT_ATOMS: atom_id res chain seq x y z
N MET A 1 -12.66 33.85 -19.54
CA MET A 1 -12.37 33.39 -19.23
C MET A 1 -12.08 33.11 -18.87
N ASP A 2 -12.15 33.32 -18.71
CA ASP A 2 -11.76 32.89 -18.28
C ASP A 2 -11.67 32.60 -17.86
N THR A 3 -11.86 32.54 -17.67
CA THR A 3 -11.57 32.12 -17.20
C THR A 3 -11.40 31.72 -16.85
N ASN A 4 -11.38 31.62 -16.71
CA ASN A 4 -11.04 31.13 -16.30
C ASN A 4 -10.78 30.69 -16.03
N ALA A 5 -10.83 30.57 -15.91
CA ALA A 5 -10.41 30.07 -15.57
C ALA A 5 -10.07 29.78 -15.13
N LYS A 6 -9.91 29.58 -14.84
CA LYS A 6 -9.46 29.33 -14.24
C LYS A 6 -9.38 28.74 -13.72
N PRO A 7 -9.39 28.76 -13.72
CA PRO A 7 -9.17 28.26 -12.99
C PRO A 7 -8.95 27.79 -12.29
N ALA A 8 -8.79 27.36 -12.23
CA ALA A 8 -8.43 27.08 -11.58
C ALA A 8 -8.05 26.97 -11.22
N SER A 9 -7.74 27.04 -11.23
CA SER A 9 -7.28 27.28 -10.77
C SER A 9 -7.06 27.99 -10.76
N GLU A 10 -7.32 28.12 -11.33
CA GLU A 10 -7.16 28.95 -11.09
C GLU A 10 -7.14 29.51 -10.70
N LYS A 11 -7.36 29.26 -11.40
CA LYS A 11 -7.02 29.95 -10.59
C LYS A 11 -7.54 30.41 -9.28
N LEU A 12 -7.86 29.58 -8.54
CA LEU A 12 -8.19 29.88 -7.19
C LEU A 12 -6.96 30.36 -6.47
N PRO A 13 -7.07 31.40 -5.67
CA PRO A 13 -5.92 31.79 -4.88
C PRO A 13 -5.61 30.71 -3.86
N VAL A 14 -4.35 30.49 -3.65
CA VAL A 14 -3.93 29.53 -2.63
C VAL A 14 -4.13 30.17 -1.27
N LYS A 15 -4.85 29.50 -0.41
CA LYS A 15 -5.00 29.98 0.94
C LYS A 15 -3.83 29.48 1.78
N HIS A 16 -3.33 30.35 2.60
CA HIS A 16 -2.24 30.00 3.49
C HIS A 16 -2.81 29.78 4.86
N TYR A 17 -2.89 28.52 5.25
CA TYR A 17 -3.39 28.19 6.56
C TYR A 17 -2.23 28.19 7.54
N LYS A 18 -2.49 28.74 8.70
CA LYS A 18 -1.48 28.71 9.74
C LYS A 18 -1.28 27.28 10.19
N ILE A 19 -0.02 26.85 10.19
CA ILE A 19 0.30 25.51 10.63
C ILE A 19 0.21 25.49 12.16
N GLN A 20 -0.61 24.60 12.66
CA GLN A 20 -0.91 24.57 14.09
C GLN A 20 0.20 23.93 14.89
N TYR A 21 0.91 22.98 14.31
CA TYR A 21 1.98 22.28 15.00
C TYR A 21 3.24 22.32 14.16
N PRO A 22 4.40 22.34 14.81
CA PRO A 22 5.65 22.29 14.04
C PRO A 22 5.81 20.92 13.39
N VAL A 23 6.63 20.86 12.36
CA VAL A 23 6.87 19.62 11.64
C VAL A 23 7.31 18.52 12.61
N SER A 24 8.05 18.87 13.64
CA SER A 24 8.53 17.88 14.60
C SER A 24 7.42 17.20 15.38
N ALA A 25 6.21 17.76 15.36
CA ALA A 25 5.07 17.13 16.03
C ALA A 25 4.45 16.01 15.22
N TYR A 26 4.81 15.89 13.93
CA TYR A 26 4.20 14.90 13.07
C TYR A 26 5.07 13.66 13.00
N THR A 27 4.40 12.52 12.84
CA THR A 27 5.09 11.25 12.73
C THR A 27 5.21 10.89 11.25
N PHE A 28 6.44 10.68 10.81
CA PHE A 28 6.70 10.26 9.44
C PHE A 28 7.34 8.89 9.50
N PRO A 29 6.58 7.83 9.17
CA PRO A 29 7.11 6.48 9.31
C PRO A 29 8.33 6.27 8.42
N GLN A 30 9.33 5.64 8.96
CA GLN A 30 10.53 5.30 8.22
C GLN A 30 10.45 3.90 7.66
N GLU A 31 9.85 3.01 8.43
CA GLU A 31 9.74 1.62 8.06
C GLU A 31 8.35 1.13 8.45
N ALA A 32 7.89 0.16 7.71
CA ALA A 32 6.62 -0.47 7.98
C ALA A 32 6.78 -1.96 7.84
N TYR A 33 6.11 -2.69 8.72
CA TYR A 33 6.11 -4.14 8.71
C TYR A 33 4.68 -4.63 8.71
N ILE A 34 4.48 -5.86 8.29
CA ILE A 34 3.15 -6.45 8.24
C ILE A 34 2.67 -6.73 9.67
N HIS A 35 1.50 -6.18 10.00
CA HIS A 35 0.86 -6.47 11.27
C HIS A 35 -0.12 -7.62 11.11
N GLN A 36 -1.05 -7.50 10.19
CA GLN A 36 -1.99 -8.57 9.88
C GLN A 36 -2.55 -8.39 8.48
N VAL A 37 -3.19 -9.44 7.97
CA VAL A 37 -3.66 -9.48 6.60
C VAL A 37 -5.11 -9.94 6.59
N ARG A 38 -5.91 -9.31 5.74
CA ARG A 38 -7.28 -9.73 5.48
C ARG A 38 -7.49 -9.85 3.98
N PHE A 39 -8.37 -10.74 3.59
CA PHE A 39 -8.77 -10.88 2.20
C PHE A 39 -10.27 -10.66 2.09
N ASP A 40 -10.69 -10.04 1.00
CA ASP A 40 -12.07 -10.12 0.60
C ASP A 40 -12.09 -10.68 -0.82
N ALA A 41 -13.23 -10.61 -1.49
CA ALA A 41 -13.36 -11.26 -2.80
C ALA A 41 -12.46 -10.64 -3.86
N GLU A 42 -12.05 -9.38 -3.68
CA GLU A 42 -11.34 -8.64 -4.71
C GLU A 42 -10.01 -8.06 -4.29
N TYR A 43 -9.74 -7.99 -2.99
CA TYR A 43 -8.56 -7.27 -2.49
C TYR A 43 -7.84 -8.03 -1.40
N ILE A 44 -6.53 -7.76 -1.29
CA ILE A 44 -5.75 -8.09 -0.10
C ILE A 44 -5.60 -6.80 0.68
N HIS A 45 -5.87 -6.87 1.98
CA HIS A 45 -5.69 -5.72 2.88
C HIS A 45 -4.58 -6.07 3.85
N ILE A 46 -3.47 -5.37 3.75
CA ILE A 46 -2.31 -5.63 4.61
C ILE A 46 -2.19 -4.46 5.58
N GLU A 47 -2.45 -4.73 6.85
CA GLU A 47 -2.33 -3.71 7.88
C GLU A 47 -0.89 -3.65 8.33
N LEU A 48 -0.35 -2.46 8.35
CA LEU A 48 1.06 -2.25 8.65
C LEU A 48 1.24 -1.72 10.06
N THR A 49 2.43 -1.94 10.60
CA THR A 49 2.72 -1.55 11.97
C THR A 49 2.73 -0.04 12.17
N ASP A 50 2.84 0.73 11.11
CA ASP A 50 2.81 2.20 11.20
C ASP A 50 1.40 2.78 11.10
N GLY A 51 0.39 1.92 11.02
CA GLY A 51 -1.00 2.38 10.97
C GLY A 51 -1.59 2.46 9.57
N ARG A 52 -0.77 2.35 8.54
CA ARG A 52 -1.28 2.37 7.17
C ARG A 52 -1.87 1.02 6.82
N ILE A 53 -2.74 1.02 5.83
CA ILE A 53 -3.29 -0.21 5.28
C ILE A 53 -2.98 -0.21 3.79
N LEU A 54 -2.27 -1.23 3.35
CA LEU A 54 -1.95 -1.42 1.95
C LEU A 54 -3.04 -2.31 1.36
N THR A 55 -3.76 -1.81 0.39
CA THR A 55 -4.83 -2.55 -0.26
C THR A 55 -4.45 -2.80 -1.71
N VAL A 56 -4.37 -4.07 -2.09
CA VAL A 56 -3.93 -4.47 -3.42
C VAL A 56 -5.03 -5.27 -4.09
N PRO A 57 -5.47 -4.88 -5.29
CA PRO A 57 -6.44 -5.68 -6.01
C PRO A 57 -5.86 -7.05 -6.35
N LEU A 58 -6.64 -8.09 -6.14
CA LEU A 58 -6.18 -9.45 -6.44
C LEU A 58 -5.82 -9.61 -7.92
N TRP A 59 -6.55 -8.90 -8.80
CA TRP A 59 -6.29 -9.06 -10.24
C TRP A 59 -4.94 -8.51 -10.66
N TRP A 60 -4.27 -7.75 -9.79
CA TRP A 60 -2.91 -7.32 -10.07
C TRP A 60 -1.92 -8.49 -9.96
N ILE A 61 -2.31 -9.56 -9.27
CA ILE A 61 -1.44 -10.70 -9.00
C ILE A 61 -2.13 -11.95 -9.54
N PRO A 62 -1.87 -12.31 -10.79
CA PRO A 62 -2.61 -13.40 -11.43
C PRO A 62 -2.57 -14.72 -10.68
N THR A 63 -1.44 -15.04 -10.05
CA THR A 63 -1.35 -16.29 -9.30
C THR A 63 -2.34 -16.33 -8.14
N LEU A 64 -2.62 -15.20 -7.55
CA LEU A 64 -3.59 -15.12 -6.45
C LEU A 64 -5.00 -15.00 -7.00
N HIS A 65 -5.14 -14.19 -8.04
CA HIS A 65 -6.45 -13.95 -8.63
C HIS A 65 -7.09 -15.24 -9.14
N ASN A 66 -6.27 -16.11 -9.73
CA ASN A 66 -6.75 -17.35 -10.33
C ASN A 66 -6.80 -18.52 -9.37
N ALA A 67 -6.37 -18.33 -8.13
CA ALA A 67 -6.36 -19.41 -7.15
C ALA A 67 -7.67 -19.44 -6.36
N PRO A 68 -8.03 -20.60 -5.83
CA PRO A 68 -9.18 -20.68 -4.93
C PRO A 68 -8.96 -19.85 -3.69
N ALA A 69 -10.04 -19.32 -3.14
CA ALA A 69 -9.95 -18.44 -1.97
C ALA A 69 -9.24 -19.12 -0.80
N GLU A 70 -9.51 -20.39 -0.58
CA GLU A 70 -8.88 -21.08 0.54
C GLU A 70 -7.37 -21.23 0.36
N GLU A 71 -6.88 -21.27 -0.88
CA GLU A 71 -5.45 -21.35 -1.10
C GLU A 71 -4.77 -20.02 -0.83
N ARG A 72 -5.45 -18.90 -1.11
CA ARG A 72 -4.90 -17.57 -0.81
C ARG A 72 -4.66 -17.39 0.68
N LEU A 73 -5.46 -18.05 1.51
CA LEU A 73 -5.35 -17.90 2.96
C LEU A 73 -4.18 -18.69 3.55
N LYS A 74 -3.49 -19.47 2.74
CA LYS A 74 -2.37 -20.28 3.21
C LYS A 74 -1.04 -19.53 3.15
N TYR A 75 -1.10 -18.21 3.14
CA TYR A 75 0.10 -17.38 3.15
C TYR A 75 0.83 -17.51 4.48
N GLU A 76 2.11 -17.22 4.44
CA GLU A 76 2.92 -17.09 5.63
C GLU A 76 3.54 -15.70 5.62
N ILE A 77 3.73 -15.14 6.79
CA ILE A 77 4.39 -13.85 6.90
C ILE A 77 5.87 -14.12 7.14
N SER A 78 6.73 -13.48 6.35
CA SER A 78 8.17 -13.69 6.49
C SER A 78 8.63 -13.31 7.89
N ARG A 79 9.77 -13.85 8.28
CA ARG A 79 10.29 -13.60 9.61
C ARG A 79 10.51 -12.10 9.87
N ASP A 80 10.99 -11.38 8.88
CA ASP A 80 11.22 -9.95 9.02
C ASP A 80 9.95 -9.13 8.78
N ARG A 81 8.84 -9.82 8.47
CA ARG A 81 7.52 -9.23 8.32
C ARG A 81 7.43 -8.22 7.18
N THR A 82 8.17 -8.46 6.12
CA THR A 82 8.15 -7.60 4.94
C THR A 82 7.48 -8.26 3.75
N MET A 83 7.17 -9.55 3.84
CA MET A 83 6.62 -10.29 2.71
C MET A 83 5.52 -11.24 3.15
N LEU A 84 4.59 -11.47 2.24
CA LEU A 84 3.70 -12.63 2.32
C LEU A 84 4.27 -13.69 1.39
N ILE A 85 4.28 -14.93 1.82
CA ILE A 85 4.86 -16.04 1.07
C ILE A 85 3.84 -17.14 0.92
N TRP A 86 3.64 -17.59 -0.31
CA TRP A 86 2.84 -18.77 -0.60
C TRP A 86 3.81 -19.86 -1.03
N ASP A 87 3.97 -20.85 -0.16
CA ASP A 87 4.95 -21.92 -0.34
C ASP A 87 4.32 -23.03 -1.15
N PRO A 88 4.86 -23.38 -2.32
CA PRO A 88 4.26 -24.42 -3.15
C PRO A 88 4.29 -25.79 -2.52
N ASP A 89 5.10 -26.00 -1.49
CA ASP A 89 5.09 -27.26 -0.75
C ASP A 89 3.92 -27.33 0.22
N LYS A 90 3.23 -26.22 0.47
CA LYS A 90 2.16 -26.16 1.47
C LYS A 90 0.83 -25.74 0.87
N CYS A 91 0.83 -25.21 -0.33
CA CYS A 91 -0.40 -24.76 -0.98
C CYS A 91 -0.21 -24.81 -2.48
N GLU A 92 -1.26 -24.48 -3.21
CA GLU A 92 -1.22 -24.54 -4.67
C GLU A 92 -0.59 -23.31 -5.30
N ILE A 93 -0.28 -22.31 -4.49
CA ILE A 93 0.28 -21.05 -5.00
C ILE A 93 1.78 -21.05 -4.76
N ASN A 94 2.51 -20.59 -5.76
CA ASN A 94 3.95 -20.39 -5.65
C ASN A 94 4.22 -18.94 -5.97
N ASP A 95 4.22 -18.09 -4.95
CA ASP A 95 4.40 -16.66 -5.16
C ASP A 95 4.78 -16.00 -3.85
N GLU A 96 5.17 -14.75 -3.95
CA GLU A 96 5.43 -13.92 -2.78
C GLU A 96 5.01 -12.50 -3.10
N LEU A 97 4.68 -11.75 -2.07
CA LEU A 97 4.29 -10.34 -2.18
C LEU A 97 5.16 -9.54 -1.22
N ARG A 98 5.95 -8.63 -1.75
CA ARG A 98 6.75 -7.73 -0.93
C ARG A 98 6.01 -6.43 -0.76
N ILE A 99 5.83 -6.02 0.48
CA ILE A 99 5.08 -4.78 0.71
C ILE A 99 5.80 -3.58 0.11
N SER A 100 7.13 -3.60 0.05
CA SER A 100 7.86 -2.47 -0.52
C SER A 100 7.53 -2.23 -1.99
N ASP A 101 7.11 -3.26 -2.71
CA ASP A 101 6.75 -3.11 -4.11
C ASP A 101 5.47 -2.31 -4.30
N TYR A 102 4.67 -2.20 -3.25
CA TYR A 102 3.35 -1.58 -3.33
C TYR A 102 3.23 -0.32 -2.48
N LEU A 103 4.27 0.03 -1.75
CA LEU A 103 4.19 1.20 -0.87
C LEU A 103 4.48 2.50 -1.59
N GLY A 104 4.73 2.41 -2.88
CA GLY A 104 4.92 3.60 -3.66
C GLY A 104 6.38 4.02 -3.75
N PRO A 105 6.65 4.91 -4.66
CA PRO A 105 8.01 5.31 -4.97
C PRO A 105 8.59 6.31 -3.99
N ALA A 106 7.83 6.64 -3.02
CA ALA A 106 8.22 7.71 -2.13
C ALA A 106 9.60 7.54 -1.65
N SER A 107 9.94 6.41 -1.61
CA SER A 107 11.24 6.22 -1.22
C SER A 107 12.10 6.58 -2.32
N ASN A 108 12.10 6.78 -2.89
CA ASN A 108 13.02 6.87 -3.81
C ASN A 108 13.00 7.75 -4.82
N GLN A 109 12.72 7.71 -4.91
CA GLN A 109 12.85 8.23 -5.77
C GLN A 109 12.92 9.02 -6.44
N PRO A 110 13.46 9.42 -6.72
CA PRO A 110 13.55 10.16 -7.43
C PRO A 110 13.47 10.40 -8.38
N GLU A 111 13.49 10.24 -8.68
CA GLU A 111 13.55 10.43 -9.44
C GLU A 111 13.78 10.90 -10.04
N GLY A 112 13.81 10.64 -10.05
CA GLY A 112 14.16 11.07 -10.51
C GLY A 112 14.43 11.32 -10.45
#